data_9f87a1327cc214776a35a83542e393e5
#
_entry.id   9f87a1327cc214776a35a83542e393e5
#
_cell.length_a   1.000
_cell.length_b   1.000
_cell.length_c   1.000
_cell.angle_alpha   90.00
_cell.angle_beta   90.00
_cell.angle_gamma   90.00
#
_symmetry.space_group_name_H-M   'P 1'
#
loop_
_entity.id
_entity.type
_entity.pdbx_description
1 polymer ?
#
loop_
_entity_poly.entity_id
_entity_poly.type
_entity_poly.pdbx_seq_one_letter_code
_entity_poly.pdbx_strand_id
1 'polypeptide(L)'
;MSPVTLLIGALLDSAWRRPDTVVTHTDTWFQSRTPSSPLSLHNSVRLAVLEEAQVDARIDAVLTDHRDRSAEFMWTVTPRCRPVDLAQRLLARGLVQMDEAWGMVRDTRIPIERVPEDVVVSPLEPGDDEDYVAACVAAWGADNADPDAVRESLVLARGHGENQFFLARRDGRAIGTAHMRFPPGCGYLMGASVVPAQRGTGVYRALTEARLQVLRARKVDVAGILAMVETSGPACLRMGFEHVCTFHAFRQPGD
;
A
#
# COMPACT_ATOMS: atom_id res chain seq x y z
N MET A 1 6.21 13.66 15.93
CA MET A 1 5.99 13.67 14.45
C MET A 1 4.50 13.70 14.19
N SER A 2 4.00 14.50 13.22
CA SER A 2 2.55 14.52 12.94
C SER A 2 2.09 13.22 12.28
N PRO A 3 0.81 12.80 12.45
CA PRO A 3 0.27 11.62 11.78
C PRO A 3 0.44 11.64 10.26
N VAL A 4 0.26 12.81 9.63
CA VAL A 4 0.46 12.98 8.19
C VAL A 4 1.91 12.72 7.78
N THR A 5 2.88 13.23 8.55
CA THR A 5 4.31 13.00 8.29
C THR A 5 4.67 11.52 8.43
N LEU A 6 4.11 10.83 9.44
CA LEU A 6 4.30 9.37 9.61
C LEU A 6 3.79 8.60 8.41
N LEU A 7 2.57 8.89 7.93
CA LEU A 7 1.98 8.21 6.79
C LEU A 7 2.73 8.46 5.48
N ILE A 8 3.18 9.69 5.23
CA ILE A 8 4.01 10.00 4.06
C ILE A 8 5.33 9.22 4.15
N GLY A 9 6.01 9.23 5.29
CA GLY A 9 7.22 8.45 5.50
C GLY A 9 7.01 6.95 5.25
N ALA A 10 5.92 6.39 5.77
CA ALA A 10 5.55 5.00 5.57
C ALA A 10 5.27 4.67 4.10
N LEU A 11 4.58 5.57 3.37
CA LEU A 11 4.36 5.43 1.93
C LEU A 11 5.68 5.41 1.15
N LEU A 12 6.63 6.31 1.45
CA LEU A 12 7.92 6.35 0.77
C LEU A 12 8.74 5.08 1.06
N ASP A 13 8.74 4.63 2.32
CA ASP A 13 9.44 3.41 2.73
C ASP A 13 8.85 2.14 2.10
N SER A 14 7.53 2.13 1.82
CA SER A 14 6.82 0.98 1.28
C SER A 14 7.01 0.75 -0.23
N ALA A 15 7.85 1.51 -0.93
CA ALA A 15 8.11 1.30 -2.35
C ALA A 15 8.65 -0.11 -2.60
N TRP A 16 7.99 -0.85 -3.50
CA TRP A 16 8.46 -2.16 -3.93
C TRP A 16 9.78 -2.01 -4.70
N ARG A 17 10.74 -2.89 -4.42
CA ARG A 17 12.07 -2.82 -5.02
C ARG A 17 12.49 -4.17 -5.55
N ARG A 18 12.89 -4.21 -6.80
CA ARG A 18 13.65 -5.30 -7.42
C ARG A 18 15.15 -5.00 -7.32
N PRO A 19 16.04 -5.95 -7.61
CA PRO A 19 17.48 -5.73 -7.51
C PRO A 19 18.01 -4.55 -8.34
N ASP A 20 17.36 -4.24 -9.47
CA ASP A 20 17.71 -3.15 -10.39
C ASP A 20 16.89 -1.87 -10.17
N THR A 21 16.09 -1.80 -9.10
CA THR A 21 15.30 -0.60 -8.80
C THR A 21 16.21 0.55 -8.38
N VAL A 22 16.15 1.64 -9.12
CA VAL A 22 16.78 2.91 -8.79
C VAL A 22 15.79 3.77 -8.01
N VAL A 23 16.15 4.18 -6.80
CA VAL A 23 15.36 5.11 -5.99
C VAL A 23 16.07 6.46 -5.93
N THR A 24 15.41 7.51 -6.39
CA THR A 24 15.81 8.89 -6.15
C THR A 24 15.01 9.42 -4.97
N HIS A 25 15.66 9.72 -3.86
CA HIS A 25 15.01 10.21 -2.65
C HIS A 25 15.75 11.43 -2.11
N THR A 26 15.05 12.56 -2.07
CA THR A 26 15.48 13.83 -1.46
C THR A 26 14.35 14.36 -0.59
N ASP A 27 14.55 15.46 0.09
CA ASP A 27 13.51 16.13 0.88
C ASP A 27 12.32 16.61 0.04
N THR A 28 12.51 16.80 -1.26
CA THR A 28 11.52 17.36 -2.19
C THR A 28 11.04 16.37 -3.26
N TRP A 29 11.70 15.23 -3.42
CA TRP A 29 11.40 14.29 -4.49
C TRP A 29 11.58 12.84 -4.05
N PHE A 30 10.61 12.00 -4.38
CA PHE A 30 10.75 10.55 -4.30
C PHE A 30 10.25 9.91 -5.60
N GLN A 31 11.12 9.15 -6.24
CA GLN A 31 10.81 8.35 -7.42
C GLN A 31 11.47 6.98 -7.31
N SER A 32 10.71 5.92 -7.58
CA SER A 32 11.24 4.58 -7.86
C SER A 32 11.12 4.27 -9.34
N ARG A 33 12.15 3.65 -9.90
CA ARG A 33 12.25 3.28 -11.29
C ARG A 33 12.93 1.93 -11.41
N THR A 34 12.26 0.97 -12.03
CA THR A 34 12.75 -0.40 -12.18
C THR A 34 12.87 -0.76 -13.67
N PRO A 35 14.08 -0.77 -14.23
CA PRO A 35 14.29 -1.06 -15.65
C PRO A 35 13.74 -2.42 -16.10
N SER A 36 13.86 -3.45 -15.26
CA SER A 36 13.41 -4.82 -15.58
C SER A 36 11.90 -5.04 -15.45
N SER A 37 11.13 -4.02 -15.06
CA SER A 37 9.69 -4.17 -14.83
C SER A 37 8.87 -3.08 -15.53
N PRO A 38 7.89 -3.45 -16.35
CA PRO A 38 6.95 -2.48 -16.92
C PRO A 38 5.85 -2.07 -15.95
N LEU A 39 5.68 -2.73 -14.80
CA LEU A 39 4.54 -2.55 -13.90
C LEU A 39 4.61 -1.26 -13.09
N SER A 40 3.50 -0.57 -12.95
CA SER A 40 3.35 0.64 -12.12
C SER A 40 3.67 0.40 -10.63
N LEU A 41 3.51 -0.83 -10.14
CA LEU A 41 3.89 -1.22 -8.79
C LEU A 41 5.37 -0.94 -8.46
N HIS A 42 6.24 -1.10 -9.46
CA HIS A 42 7.69 -0.94 -9.33
C HIS A 42 8.19 0.44 -9.83
N ASN A 43 7.30 1.22 -10.46
CA ASN A 43 7.63 2.51 -11.04
C ASN A 43 6.67 3.57 -10.50
N SER A 44 7.16 4.49 -9.67
CA SER A 44 6.27 5.47 -9.05
C SER A 44 6.96 6.77 -8.68
N VAL A 45 6.20 7.87 -8.71
CA VAL A 45 6.53 9.12 -8.03
C VAL A 45 5.63 9.23 -6.80
N ARG A 46 6.21 9.38 -5.60
CA ARG A 46 5.46 9.39 -4.33
C ARG A 46 5.65 10.67 -3.51
N LEU A 47 6.56 11.54 -3.93
CA LEU A 47 6.74 12.87 -3.38
C LEU A 47 7.22 13.80 -4.49
N ALA A 48 6.57 14.95 -4.64
CA ALA A 48 6.95 16.00 -5.57
C ALA A 48 6.68 17.36 -4.91
N VAL A 49 7.74 18.01 -4.43
CA VAL A 49 7.70 19.38 -3.94
C VAL A 49 8.52 20.20 -4.92
N LEU A 50 7.85 20.77 -5.90
CA LEU A 50 8.45 21.41 -7.08
C LEU A 50 8.19 22.91 -7.08
N GLU A 51 9.17 23.65 -7.59
CA GLU A 51 9.02 25.08 -7.86
C GLU A 51 8.10 25.30 -9.07
N GLU A 52 7.30 26.35 -9.03
CA GLU A 52 6.32 26.69 -10.06
C GLU A 52 6.94 26.73 -11.47
N ALA A 53 8.13 27.29 -11.60
CA ALA A 53 8.82 27.40 -12.89
C ALA A 53 9.33 26.06 -13.46
N GLN A 54 9.39 25.00 -12.63
CA GLN A 54 10.00 23.72 -13.01
C GLN A 54 8.99 22.57 -13.09
N VAL A 55 7.79 22.76 -12.55
CA VAL A 55 6.82 21.66 -12.36
C VAL A 55 6.43 21.02 -13.69
N ASP A 56 6.13 21.82 -14.69
CA ASP A 56 5.66 21.33 -16.00
C ASP A 56 6.75 20.54 -16.72
N ALA A 57 7.96 21.07 -16.78
CA ALA A 57 9.11 20.39 -17.37
C ALA A 57 9.44 19.07 -16.61
N ARG A 58 9.27 19.05 -15.29
CA ARG A 58 9.52 17.85 -14.47
C ARG A 58 8.48 16.76 -14.72
N ILE A 59 7.20 17.13 -14.83
CA ILE A 59 6.14 16.18 -15.18
C ILE A 59 6.42 15.61 -16.57
N ASP A 60 6.69 16.45 -17.56
CA ASP A 60 6.92 16.05 -18.94
C ASP A 60 8.14 15.11 -19.06
N ALA A 61 9.21 15.36 -18.30
CA ALA A 61 10.39 14.50 -18.24
C ALA A 61 10.06 13.10 -17.69
N VAL A 62 9.24 13.01 -16.62
CA VAL A 62 8.78 11.72 -16.07
C VAL A 62 7.93 10.97 -17.09
N LEU A 63 6.97 11.63 -17.72
CA LEU A 63 6.09 11.03 -18.73
C LEU A 63 6.88 10.49 -19.93
N THR A 64 7.87 11.26 -20.41
CA THR A 64 8.74 10.88 -21.50
C THR A 64 9.57 9.64 -21.15
N ASP A 65 10.25 9.64 -19.98
CA ASP A 65 11.04 8.48 -19.54
C ASP A 65 10.21 7.19 -19.48
N HIS A 66 9.00 7.27 -18.95
CA HIS A 66 8.13 6.09 -18.85
C HIS A 66 7.61 5.63 -20.23
N ARG A 67 7.27 6.56 -21.13
CA ARG A 67 6.88 6.26 -22.49
C ARG A 67 8.00 5.57 -23.28
N ASP A 68 9.21 6.13 -23.21
CA ASP A 68 10.38 5.61 -23.93
C ASP A 68 10.74 4.19 -23.49
N ARG A 69 10.42 3.83 -22.26
CA ARG A 69 10.62 2.48 -21.71
C ARG A 69 9.41 1.56 -21.85
N SER A 70 8.31 2.04 -22.41
CA SER A 70 7.03 1.29 -22.43
C SER A 70 6.64 0.77 -21.04
N ALA A 71 6.85 1.59 -20.01
CA ALA A 71 6.62 1.22 -18.63
C ALA A 71 5.46 2.03 -18.03
N GLU A 72 4.54 1.34 -17.41
CA GLU A 72 3.51 1.97 -16.57
C GLU A 72 4.14 2.64 -15.34
N PHE A 73 3.50 3.67 -14.83
CA PHE A 73 3.88 4.26 -13.55
C PHE A 73 2.67 4.81 -12.81
N MET A 74 2.87 5.03 -11.52
CA MET A 74 1.88 5.67 -10.65
C MET A 74 2.46 6.95 -10.05
N TRP A 75 1.70 8.03 -10.11
CA TRP A 75 2.04 9.27 -9.41
C TRP A 75 1.11 9.46 -8.21
N THR A 76 1.65 9.48 -7.01
CA THR A 76 0.87 9.74 -5.80
C THR A 76 1.04 11.20 -5.38
N VAL A 77 -0.07 11.93 -5.33
CA VAL A 77 -0.13 13.28 -4.78
C VAL A 77 -0.50 13.19 -3.31
N THR A 78 0.43 13.60 -2.47
CA THR A 78 0.31 13.62 -1.01
C THR A 78 0.03 15.04 -0.51
N PRO A 79 -0.41 15.25 0.73
CA PRO A 79 -0.58 16.59 1.31
C PRO A 79 0.68 17.46 1.31
N ARG A 80 1.86 16.84 1.18
CA ARG A 80 3.15 17.52 1.12
C ARG A 80 3.52 17.99 -0.30
N CYS A 81 2.90 17.44 -1.34
CA CYS A 81 3.21 17.76 -2.72
C CYS A 81 2.93 19.24 -3.04
N ARG A 82 3.77 19.83 -3.88
CA ARG A 82 3.66 21.20 -4.39
C ARG A 82 4.00 21.23 -5.89
N PRO A 83 3.42 22.17 -6.66
CA PRO A 83 2.42 23.16 -6.26
C PRO A 83 1.08 22.53 -5.88
N VAL A 84 0.15 23.32 -5.31
CA VAL A 84 -1.16 22.83 -4.83
C VAL A 84 -2.02 22.28 -5.98
N ASP A 85 -1.86 22.81 -7.19
CA ASP A 85 -2.54 22.40 -8.42
C ASP A 85 -1.85 21.23 -9.16
N LEU A 86 -0.87 20.55 -8.52
CA LEU A 86 -0.14 19.43 -9.15
C LEU A 86 -1.10 18.36 -9.73
N ALA A 87 -2.18 18.02 -9.02
CA ALA A 87 -3.19 17.07 -9.49
C ALA A 87 -3.83 17.52 -10.82
N GLN A 88 -4.22 18.80 -10.94
CA GLN A 88 -4.79 19.35 -12.16
C GLN A 88 -3.78 19.32 -13.32
N ARG A 89 -2.50 19.59 -13.05
CA ARG A 89 -1.44 19.54 -14.07
C ARG A 89 -1.20 18.12 -14.58
N LEU A 90 -1.33 17.09 -13.71
CA LEU A 90 -1.26 15.69 -14.11
C LEU A 90 -2.44 15.31 -15.00
N LEU A 91 -3.68 15.70 -14.62
CA LEU A 91 -4.88 15.48 -15.41
C LEU A 91 -4.79 16.17 -16.78
N ALA A 92 -4.30 17.41 -16.84
CA ALA A 92 -4.14 18.15 -18.09
C ALA A 92 -3.16 17.49 -19.08
N ARG A 93 -2.29 16.58 -18.59
CA ARG A 93 -1.37 15.77 -19.40
C ARG A 93 -1.87 14.38 -19.71
N GLY A 94 -3.15 14.14 -19.48
CA GLY A 94 -3.83 12.90 -19.83
C GLY A 94 -3.68 11.77 -18.82
N LEU A 95 -3.11 12.01 -17.62
CA LEU A 95 -3.20 11.03 -16.56
C LEU A 95 -4.64 10.94 -16.07
N VAL A 96 -5.04 9.77 -15.62
CA VAL A 96 -6.33 9.55 -14.99
C VAL A 96 -6.15 9.35 -13.49
N GLN A 97 -7.06 9.96 -12.71
CA GLN A 97 -7.10 9.72 -11.28
C GLN A 97 -7.65 8.33 -11.02
N MET A 98 -6.96 7.58 -10.20
CA MET A 98 -7.43 6.34 -9.63
C MET A 98 -8.30 6.61 -8.39
N ASP A 99 -8.70 5.54 -7.71
CA ASP A 99 -9.40 5.67 -6.44
C ASP A 99 -8.58 6.48 -5.41
N GLU A 100 -9.29 7.24 -4.60
CA GLU A 100 -8.71 7.97 -3.48
C GLU A 100 -8.45 7.02 -2.30
N ALA A 101 -7.38 7.30 -1.56
CA ALA A 101 -7.10 6.61 -0.32
C ALA A 101 -7.06 7.58 0.87
N TRP A 102 -7.79 7.24 1.91
CA TRP A 102 -7.65 7.92 3.19
C TRP A 102 -6.38 7.48 3.90
N GLY A 103 -5.54 8.43 4.25
CA GLY A 103 -4.47 8.24 5.21
C GLY A 103 -5.08 8.23 6.60
N MET A 104 -4.97 7.10 7.28
CA MET A 104 -5.61 6.89 8.56
C MET A 104 -4.63 6.38 9.60
N VAL A 105 -4.83 6.74 10.85
CA VAL A 105 -4.01 6.30 11.98
C VAL A 105 -4.88 5.74 13.11
N ARG A 106 -4.27 4.91 13.95
CA ARG A 106 -4.91 4.35 15.14
C ARG A 106 -3.90 4.15 16.26
N ASP A 107 -4.33 4.36 17.50
CA ASP A 107 -3.61 3.91 18.69
C ASP A 107 -3.65 2.37 18.76
N THR A 108 -2.49 1.73 18.74
CA THR A 108 -2.38 0.27 18.76
C THR A 108 -2.75 -0.33 20.11
N ARG A 109 -2.67 0.44 21.22
CA ARG A 109 -2.96 -0.01 22.58
C ARG A 109 -4.43 -0.33 22.79
N ILE A 110 -5.31 0.24 21.97
CA ILE A 110 -6.75 -0.01 22.02
C ILE A 110 -7.05 -1.24 21.14
N PRO A 111 -7.52 -2.38 21.70
CA PRO A 111 -7.86 -3.57 20.91
C PRO A 111 -9.09 -3.32 20.03
N ILE A 112 -9.21 -4.09 18.97
CA ILE A 112 -10.43 -4.12 18.15
C ILE A 112 -11.42 -5.09 18.78
N GLU A 113 -12.62 -4.61 19.02
CA GLU A 113 -13.70 -5.42 19.58
C GLU A 113 -14.36 -6.33 18.51
N ARG A 114 -15.06 -7.37 18.98
CA ARG A 114 -15.89 -8.28 18.16
C ARG A 114 -15.11 -8.94 17.01
N VAL A 115 -13.89 -9.37 17.30
CA VAL A 115 -13.12 -10.21 16.39
C VAL A 115 -13.76 -11.61 16.34
N PRO A 116 -14.01 -12.19 15.16
CA PRO A 116 -14.60 -13.54 15.07
C PRO A 116 -13.66 -14.59 15.67
N GLU A 117 -14.18 -15.46 16.53
CA GLU A 117 -13.40 -16.52 17.21
C GLU A 117 -13.04 -17.69 16.28
N ASP A 118 -13.83 -17.88 15.22
CA ASP A 118 -13.66 -18.93 14.21
C ASP A 118 -12.66 -18.56 13.10
N VAL A 119 -12.05 -17.35 13.18
CA VAL A 119 -11.01 -16.90 12.25
C VAL A 119 -9.66 -16.92 12.93
N VAL A 120 -8.81 -17.86 12.55
CA VAL A 120 -7.43 -17.95 13.02
C VAL A 120 -6.53 -17.14 12.09
N VAL A 121 -5.81 -16.16 12.65
CA VAL A 121 -4.82 -15.38 11.91
C VAL A 121 -3.44 -15.65 12.49
N SER A 122 -2.53 -16.09 11.63
CA SER A 122 -1.12 -16.35 11.98
C SER A 122 -0.17 -15.55 11.09
N PRO A 123 1.05 -15.26 11.59
CA PRO A 123 2.14 -14.91 10.69
C PRO A 123 2.32 -16.00 9.63
N LEU A 124 2.77 -15.60 8.45
CA LEU A 124 3.02 -16.52 7.34
C LEU A 124 4.27 -17.34 7.63
N GLU A 125 4.11 -18.63 7.81
CA GLU A 125 5.20 -19.59 8.08
C GLU A 125 5.79 -20.15 6.78
N PRO A 126 7.00 -20.72 6.82
CA PRO A 126 7.54 -21.48 5.70
C PRO A 126 6.60 -22.65 5.33
N GLY A 127 6.20 -22.70 4.06
CA GLY A 127 5.24 -23.70 3.56
C GLY A 127 3.83 -23.17 3.33
N ASP A 128 3.49 -21.99 3.86
CA ASP A 128 2.18 -21.35 3.66
C ASP A 128 2.09 -20.50 2.38
N ASP A 129 3.17 -20.40 1.60
CA ASP A 129 3.27 -19.49 0.47
C ASP A 129 2.20 -19.71 -0.59
N GLU A 130 1.93 -20.97 -0.94
CA GLU A 130 0.92 -21.29 -1.94
C GLU A 130 -0.50 -20.99 -1.44
N ASP A 131 -0.80 -21.22 -0.17
CA ASP A 131 -2.06 -20.80 0.45
C ASP A 131 -2.22 -19.28 0.45
N TYR A 132 -1.14 -18.55 0.71
CA TYR A 132 -1.12 -17.08 0.65
C TYR A 132 -1.37 -16.59 -0.79
N VAL A 133 -0.65 -17.13 -1.76
CA VAL A 133 -0.82 -16.79 -3.19
C VAL A 133 -2.24 -17.09 -3.65
N ALA A 134 -2.75 -18.29 -3.36
CA ALA A 134 -4.10 -18.71 -3.73
C ALA A 134 -5.17 -17.79 -3.12
N ALA A 135 -5.03 -17.41 -1.84
CA ALA A 135 -5.96 -16.49 -1.18
C ALA A 135 -5.88 -15.07 -1.76
N CYS A 136 -4.69 -14.57 -2.12
CA CYS A 136 -4.53 -13.29 -2.82
C CYS A 136 -5.24 -13.29 -4.17
N VAL A 137 -4.98 -14.30 -5.01
CA VAL A 137 -5.59 -14.42 -6.34
C VAL A 137 -7.11 -14.55 -6.23
N ALA A 138 -7.61 -15.37 -5.31
CA ALA A 138 -9.05 -15.51 -5.06
C ALA A 138 -9.71 -14.20 -4.58
N ALA A 139 -8.98 -13.37 -3.82
CA ALA A 139 -9.51 -12.12 -3.28
C ALA A 139 -9.56 -10.98 -4.31
N TRP A 140 -8.56 -10.88 -5.18
CA TRP A 140 -8.44 -9.82 -6.18
C TRP A 140 -9.03 -10.20 -7.54
N GLY A 141 -9.19 -11.50 -7.82
CA GLY A 141 -9.56 -12.06 -9.12
C GLY A 141 -8.33 -12.25 -10.01
N ALA A 142 -8.40 -13.26 -10.89
CA ALA A 142 -7.28 -13.63 -11.77
C ALA A 142 -6.87 -12.50 -12.74
N ASP A 143 -7.80 -11.64 -13.11
CA ASP A 143 -7.54 -10.49 -13.97
C ASP A 143 -6.73 -9.38 -13.26
N ASN A 144 -6.71 -9.37 -11.92
CA ASN A 144 -6.07 -8.34 -11.12
C ASN A 144 -4.89 -8.85 -10.27
N ALA A 145 -4.68 -10.16 -10.20
CA ALA A 145 -3.61 -10.77 -9.42
C ALA A 145 -3.03 -11.98 -10.15
N ASP A 146 -1.90 -11.77 -10.80
CA ASP A 146 -1.10 -12.85 -11.37
C ASP A 146 -0.40 -13.63 -10.25
N PRO A 147 -0.59 -14.97 -10.16
CA PRO A 147 0.03 -15.80 -9.13
C PRO A 147 1.56 -15.68 -9.08
N ASP A 148 2.23 -15.60 -10.23
CA ASP A 148 3.69 -15.50 -10.29
C ASP A 148 4.18 -14.14 -9.80
N ALA A 149 3.46 -13.06 -10.13
CA ALA A 149 3.76 -11.73 -9.60
C ALA A 149 3.55 -11.64 -8.08
N VAL A 150 2.51 -12.31 -7.53
CA VAL A 150 2.29 -12.40 -6.08
C VAL A 150 3.43 -13.17 -5.41
N ARG A 151 3.85 -14.32 -5.98
CA ARG A 151 4.97 -15.13 -5.50
C ARG A 151 6.28 -14.34 -5.49
N GLU A 152 6.59 -13.68 -6.60
CA GLU A 152 7.77 -12.82 -6.71
C GLU A 152 7.75 -11.71 -5.66
N SER A 153 6.62 -11.02 -5.51
CA SER A 153 6.45 -9.95 -4.52
C SER A 153 6.67 -10.45 -3.09
N LEU A 154 6.20 -11.65 -2.77
CA LEU A 154 6.39 -12.27 -1.46
C LEU A 154 7.88 -12.56 -1.20
N VAL A 155 8.59 -13.14 -2.19
CA VAL A 155 10.03 -13.43 -2.10
C VAL A 155 10.84 -12.13 -1.92
N LEU A 156 10.58 -11.13 -2.77
CA LEU A 156 11.26 -9.83 -2.70
C LEU A 156 11.04 -9.14 -1.35
N ALA A 157 9.79 -9.15 -0.86
CA ALA A 157 9.47 -8.50 0.41
C ALA A 157 10.09 -9.20 1.62
N ARG A 158 10.19 -10.52 1.62
CA ARG A 158 10.91 -11.27 2.68
C ARG A 158 12.39 -10.92 2.74
N GLY A 159 13.02 -10.70 1.59
CA GLY A 159 14.45 -10.29 1.51
C GLY A 159 14.73 -8.91 2.12
N HIS A 160 13.70 -8.10 2.34
CA HIS A 160 13.83 -6.76 2.92
C HIS A 160 13.49 -6.67 4.43
N GLY A 161 13.58 -7.76 5.18
CA GLY A 161 13.68 -7.84 6.66
C GLY A 161 12.62 -7.15 7.53
N GLU A 162 11.86 -6.18 7.01
CA GLU A 162 10.92 -5.34 7.75
C GLU A 162 9.46 -5.60 7.35
N ASN A 163 9.21 -6.64 6.56
CA ASN A 163 7.88 -7.05 6.17
C ASN A 163 7.42 -8.23 7.01
N GLN A 164 6.17 -8.20 7.42
CA GLN A 164 5.51 -9.34 8.06
C GLN A 164 4.19 -9.62 7.35
N PHE A 165 4.02 -10.87 6.93
CA PHE A 165 2.84 -11.35 6.23
C PHE A 165 1.96 -12.15 7.17
N PHE A 166 0.67 -12.17 6.89
CA PHE A 166 -0.35 -12.85 7.69
C PHE A 166 -1.31 -13.61 6.79
N LEU A 167 -1.73 -14.76 7.28
CA LEU A 167 -2.74 -15.58 6.64
C LEU A 167 -3.91 -15.82 7.61
N ALA A 168 -5.12 -15.52 7.15
CA ALA A 168 -6.35 -15.81 7.88
C ALA A 168 -6.94 -17.14 7.39
N ARG A 169 -7.28 -18.03 8.31
CA ARG A 169 -7.93 -19.31 8.05
C ARG A 169 -9.24 -19.43 8.81
N ARG A 170 -10.20 -20.11 8.17
CA ARG A 170 -11.43 -20.60 8.79
C ARG A 170 -11.59 -22.06 8.39
N ASP A 171 -11.81 -22.95 9.35
CA ASP A 171 -11.88 -24.41 9.12
C ASP A 171 -10.68 -24.94 8.31
N GLY A 172 -9.48 -24.45 8.61
CA GLY A 172 -8.22 -24.79 7.95
C GLY A 172 -8.01 -24.18 6.55
N ARG A 173 -9.02 -23.52 5.96
CA ARG A 173 -8.93 -22.92 4.61
C ARG A 173 -8.44 -21.50 4.68
N ALA A 174 -7.52 -21.13 3.80
CA ALA A 174 -7.06 -19.75 3.62
C ALA A 174 -8.19 -18.86 3.06
N ILE A 175 -8.55 -17.79 3.76
CA ILE A 175 -9.69 -16.93 3.43
C ILE A 175 -9.34 -15.44 3.34
N GLY A 176 -8.12 -15.09 3.69
CA GLY A 176 -7.66 -13.70 3.58
C GLY A 176 -6.19 -13.57 3.91
N THR A 177 -5.59 -12.53 3.39
CA THR A 177 -4.18 -12.22 3.55
C THR A 177 -4.00 -10.79 4.03
N ALA A 178 -2.85 -10.50 4.63
CA ALA A 178 -2.43 -9.14 4.90
C ALA A 178 -0.91 -9.09 5.03
N HIS A 179 -0.35 -7.89 4.87
CA HIS A 179 1.01 -7.66 5.30
C HIS A 179 1.17 -6.32 6.00
N MET A 180 2.30 -6.11 6.64
CA MET A 180 2.65 -4.87 7.29
C MET A 180 4.15 -4.63 7.23
N ARG A 181 4.53 -3.36 7.39
CA ARG A 181 5.92 -2.90 7.52
C ARG A 181 6.11 -2.12 8.82
N PHE A 182 7.37 -1.92 9.19
CA PHE A 182 7.76 -1.22 10.42
C PHE A 182 8.63 0.01 10.08
N PRO A 183 8.11 1.01 9.34
CA PRO A 183 8.84 2.25 9.14
C PRO A 183 9.02 2.99 10.47
N PRO A 184 9.99 3.94 10.56
CA PRO A 184 10.21 4.69 11.78
C PRO A 184 8.94 5.36 12.30
N GLY A 185 8.57 5.06 13.55
CA GLY A 185 7.50 5.69 14.31
C GLY A 185 6.09 5.13 14.12
N CYS A 186 5.86 4.16 13.24
CA CYS A 186 4.55 3.50 13.12
C CYS A 186 4.66 2.07 12.56
N GLY A 187 3.60 1.30 12.76
CA GLY A 187 3.35 0.10 11.97
C GLY A 187 2.49 0.45 10.76
N TYR A 188 2.96 0.16 9.56
CA TYR A 188 2.23 0.46 8.34
C TYR A 188 1.51 -0.77 7.82
N LEU A 189 0.17 -0.75 7.90
CA LEU A 189 -0.70 -1.86 7.52
C LEU A 189 -0.98 -1.80 6.01
N MET A 190 -0.65 -2.87 5.29
CA MET A 190 -0.72 -2.92 3.83
C MET A 190 -1.42 -4.19 3.35
N GLY A 191 -1.82 -4.20 2.07
CA GLY A 191 -2.12 -5.35 1.26
C GLY A 191 -3.10 -6.36 1.86
N ALA A 192 -4.07 -5.91 2.67
CA ALA A 192 -5.08 -6.83 3.20
C ALA A 192 -6.14 -7.15 2.16
N SER A 193 -6.42 -8.43 2.00
CA SER A 193 -7.44 -8.93 1.10
C SER A 193 -8.27 -10.04 1.75
N VAL A 194 -9.53 -10.16 1.35
CA VAL A 194 -10.46 -11.18 1.84
C VAL A 194 -11.17 -11.79 0.64
N VAL A 195 -11.19 -13.12 0.57
CA VAL A 195 -11.88 -13.83 -0.51
C VAL A 195 -13.36 -13.43 -0.56
N PRO A 196 -13.97 -13.25 -1.74
CA PRO A 196 -15.31 -12.65 -1.88
C PRO A 196 -16.37 -13.30 -0.99
N ALA A 197 -16.41 -14.62 -0.92
CA ALA A 197 -17.38 -15.38 -0.12
C ALA A 197 -17.27 -15.16 1.41
N GLN A 198 -16.16 -14.57 1.86
CA GLN A 198 -15.87 -14.31 3.28
C GLN A 198 -15.90 -12.81 3.64
N ARG A 199 -16.23 -11.95 2.68
CA ARG A 199 -16.42 -10.52 2.94
C ARG A 199 -17.63 -10.29 3.84
N GLY A 200 -17.55 -9.28 4.70
CA GLY A 200 -18.61 -8.99 5.67
C GLY A 200 -18.64 -9.89 6.90
N THR A 201 -17.85 -10.96 6.97
CA THR A 201 -17.86 -11.93 8.09
C THR A 201 -16.81 -11.65 9.18
N GLY A 202 -16.14 -10.48 9.13
CA GLY A 202 -15.18 -10.06 10.15
C GLY A 202 -13.72 -10.46 9.91
N VAL A 203 -13.40 -11.17 8.80
CA VAL A 203 -12.02 -11.59 8.47
C VAL A 203 -11.06 -10.40 8.40
N TYR A 204 -11.46 -9.29 7.75
CA TYR A 204 -10.63 -8.08 7.69
C TYR A 204 -10.35 -7.49 9.09
N ARG A 205 -11.33 -7.58 10.00
CA ARG A 205 -11.18 -7.17 11.41
C ARG A 205 -10.17 -8.06 12.14
N ALA A 206 -10.25 -9.38 11.95
CA ALA A 206 -9.31 -10.33 12.53
C ALA A 206 -7.87 -10.08 12.03
N LEU A 207 -7.70 -9.92 10.72
CA LEU A 207 -6.40 -9.57 10.12
C LEU A 207 -5.84 -8.24 10.66
N THR A 208 -6.71 -7.25 10.90
CA THR A 208 -6.27 -5.97 11.43
C THR A 208 -5.86 -6.10 12.89
N GLU A 209 -6.65 -6.77 13.72
CA GLU A 209 -6.33 -6.97 15.14
C GLU A 209 -5.04 -7.78 15.33
N ALA A 210 -4.82 -8.84 14.55
CA ALA A 210 -3.58 -9.61 14.61
C ALA A 210 -2.34 -8.74 14.35
N ARG A 211 -2.42 -7.83 13.37
CA ARG A 211 -1.33 -6.87 13.10
C ARG A 211 -1.14 -5.87 14.25
N LEU A 212 -2.23 -5.37 14.85
CA LEU A 212 -2.15 -4.50 16.03
C LEU A 212 -1.54 -5.23 17.23
N GLN A 213 -1.81 -6.52 17.42
CA GLN A 213 -1.17 -7.34 18.47
C GLN A 213 0.34 -7.39 18.30
N VAL A 214 0.82 -7.58 17.07
CA VAL A 214 2.26 -7.53 16.79
C VAL A 214 2.86 -6.17 17.11
N LEU A 215 2.16 -5.08 16.74
CA LEU A 215 2.62 -3.71 17.06
C LEU A 215 2.69 -3.48 18.56
N ARG A 216 1.68 -3.91 19.32
CA ARG A 216 1.69 -3.86 20.81
C ARG A 216 2.88 -4.61 21.38
N ALA A 217 3.12 -5.83 20.92
CA ALA A 217 4.27 -6.63 21.37
C ALA A 217 5.61 -5.95 21.08
N ARG A 218 5.70 -5.20 20.00
CA ARG A 218 6.89 -4.42 19.61
C ARG A 218 6.92 -3.02 20.22
N LYS A 219 5.93 -2.63 21.04
CA LYS A 219 5.80 -1.30 21.64
C LYS A 219 5.76 -0.18 20.60
N VAL A 220 5.09 -0.43 19.47
CA VAL A 220 4.81 0.56 18.44
C VAL A 220 3.39 1.10 18.68
N ASP A 221 3.27 2.34 19.13
CA ASP A 221 2.00 2.91 19.60
C ASP A 221 1.05 3.35 18.47
N VAL A 222 1.56 3.54 17.25
CA VAL A 222 0.77 4.05 16.13
C VAL A 222 0.71 3.03 15.00
N ALA A 223 -0.48 2.69 14.57
CA ALA A 223 -0.73 2.00 13.31
C ALA A 223 -1.17 3.01 12.24
N GLY A 224 -0.58 2.95 11.05
CA GLY A 224 -0.94 3.74 9.89
C GLY A 224 -1.45 2.86 8.75
N ILE A 225 -2.36 3.37 7.94
CA ILE A 225 -2.91 2.68 6.77
C ILE A 225 -3.32 3.68 5.70
N LEU A 226 -3.18 3.31 4.42
CA LEU A 226 -3.90 3.94 3.32
C LEU A 226 -5.09 3.05 2.97
N ALA A 227 -6.28 3.55 3.24
CA ALA A 227 -7.53 2.82 3.07
C ALA A 227 -8.35 3.42 1.93
N MET A 228 -8.76 2.59 0.97
CA MET A 228 -9.58 3.04 -0.16
C MET A 228 -10.91 3.60 0.33
N VAL A 229 -11.27 4.80 -0.14
CA VAL A 229 -12.43 5.57 0.34
C VAL A 229 -13.71 4.76 0.26
N GLU A 230 -13.93 4.05 -0.85
CA GLU A 230 -15.19 3.33 -1.08
C GLU A 230 -15.26 1.95 -0.42
N THR A 231 -14.13 1.36 -0.01
CA THR A 231 -14.10 -0.02 0.48
C THR A 231 -13.54 -0.16 1.89
N SER A 232 -12.24 -0.10 2.05
CA SER A 232 -11.58 -0.33 3.35
C SER A 232 -11.68 0.87 4.29
N GLY A 233 -11.81 2.10 3.81
CA GLY A 233 -11.92 3.30 4.61
C GLY A 233 -13.07 3.25 5.63
N PRO A 234 -14.33 3.00 5.21
CA PRO A 234 -15.45 2.86 6.13
C PRO A 234 -15.27 1.71 7.13
N ALA A 235 -14.60 0.63 6.74
CA ALA A 235 -14.29 -0.46 7.66
C ALA A 235 -13.25 -0.04 8.71
N CYS A 236 -12.21 0.71 8.31
CA CYS A 236 -11.21 1.26 9.21
C CYS A 236 -11.81 2.26 10.21
N LEU A 237 -12.72 3.15 9.78
CA LEU A 237 -13.45 4.04 10.70
C LEU A 237 -14.20 3.25 11.79
N ARG A 238 -14.91 2.19 11.41
CA ARG A 238 -15.61 1.33 12.38
C ARG A 238 -14.67 0.57 13.31
N MET A 239 -13.42 0.41 12.94
CA MET A 239 -12.37 -0.17 13.78
C MET A 239 -11.61 0.88 14.58
N GLY A 240 -12.04 2.15 14.57
CA GLY A 240 -11.46 3.24 15.35
C GLY A 240 -10.18 3.84 14.76
N PHE A 241 -9.96 3.69 13.46
CA PHE A 241 -8.97 4.51 12.76
C PHE A 241 -9.51 5.92 12.54
N GLU A 242 -8.65 6.91 12.65
CA GLU A 242 -8.94 8.32 12.38
C GLU A 242 -8.42 8.72 11.02
N HIS A 243 -9.27 9.33 10.19
CA HIS A 243 -8.86 9.92 8.91
C HIS A 243 -8.10 11.22 9.17
N VAL A 244 -6.87 11.32 8.70
CA VAL A 244 -5.99 12.47 8.94
C VAL A 244 -5.58 13.20 7.65
N CYS A 245 -5.65 12.54 6.51
CA CYS A 245 -5.36 13.15 5.21
C CYS A 245 -5.82 12.25 4.06
N THR A 246 -5.82 12.80 2.85
CA THR A 246 -6.17 12.07 1.62
C THR A 246 -4.97 12.00 0.67
N PHE A 247 -4.82 10.86 0.00
CA PHE A 247 -3.84 10.59 -1.03
C PHE A 247 -4.57 10.37 -2.35
N HIS A 248 -4.06 10.97 -3.42
CA HIS A 248 -4.61 10.80 -4.76
C HIS A 248 -3.57 10.10 -5.65
N ALA A 249 -3.96 9.00 -6.27
CA ALA A 249 -3.10 8.28 -7.21
C ALA A 249 -3.52 8.58 -8.64
N PHE A 250 -2.53 8.77 -9.51
CA PHE A 250 -2.71 9.03 -10.94
C PHE A 250 -1.89 8.02 -11.73
N ARG A 251 -2.45 7.54 -12.85
CA ARG A 251 -1.75 6.67 -13.79
C ARG A 251 -1.96 7.13 -15.22
N GLN A 252 -1.17 6.62 -16.14
CA GLN A 252 -1.50 6.72 -17.55
C GLN A 252 -2.77 5.92 -17.84
N PRO A 253 -3.66 6.41 -18.72
CA PRO A 253 -4.77 5.58 -19.19
C PRO A 253 -4.17 4.29 -19.79
N GLY A 254 -4.75 3.15 -19.45
CA GLY A 254 -4.41 1.89 -20.14
C GLY A 254 -4.91 1.97 -21.57
N ASP A 255 -4.13 1.44 -22.49
CA ASP A 255 -4.56 1.19 -23.86
C ASP A 255 -5.68 0.15 -23.92
#